data_8b7225f44ca82701b850bf156d32ca93
#
_entry.id   8b7225f44ca82701b850bf156d32ca93
#
_cell.length_a   1.000
_cell.length_b   1.000
_cell.length_c   1.000
_cell.angle_alpha   90.00
_cell.angle_beta   90.00
_cell.angle_gamma   90.00
#
_symmetry.space_group_name_H-M   'P 1'
#
loop_
_entity.id
_entity.type
_entity.pdbx_description
1 polymer ?
#
loop_
_entity_poly.entity_id
_entity_poly.type
_entity_poly.pdbx_seq_one_letter_code
_entity_poly.pdbx_strand_id
1 'polypeptide(L)'
;MRVKRPIEVLRGTVSAIRDQFSAIANQSERALLLGTVLLVSAISAVIGYVFTQYYSLDVISSLVSTPDDCIIAGGPHIGRHCFSDYQLPVSFAMRPNPWAPYPLFLPPDYQPVHSNYPAAAMVPQLIFGLLGKWLSVPKLGLLGYVFALTIAVLSPAVWAARGARGLERVVVFVVCGAAAIPAWMVVDRANSVGLLAPVGLVFLVALCRHRWGLVAIMVVLATLIKPQFAVLAIALFAARRWRMGGIAVAGAVMSSLAAYLLWPRNFPATITQSIHSVLGYGSPPPQMAVGLRNVSFGRALLLIPDNIKSYQTGGKIPDDFLAGPRSLAGYAVLLVIVVAVLALGRRIPPVMTGIMLLAGATLFPALVFHY
;
A
#
# COMPACT_ATOMS: atom_id res chain seq x y z
N MET A 1 -5.92 44.09 28.61
CA MET A 1 -5.53 42.79 27.98
C MET A 1 -4.49 43.07 26.91
N ARG A 2 -3.21 42.62 27.09
CA ARG A 2 -2.18 42.74 26.04
C ARG A 2 -2.42 41.65 25.01
N VAL A 3 -2.83 42.03 23.81
CA VAL A 3 -2.91 41.10 22.66
C VAL A 3 -1.49 40.70 22.30
N LYS A 4 -1.15 39.41 22.48
CA LYS A 4 0.16 38.86 22.07
C LYS A 4 0.31 39.07 20.57
N ARG A 5 1.47 39.58 20.16
CA ARG A 5 1.76 39.74 18.72
C ARG A 5 1.70 38.39 17.99
N PRO A 6 1.12 38.30 16.78
CA PRO A 6 1.01 37.03 16.02
C PRO A 6 2.32 36.23 15.91
N ILE A 7 3.46 36.94 15.82
CA ILE A 7 4.80 36.35 15.76
C ILE A 7 5.19 35.65 17.06
N GLU A 8 4.78 36.15 18.23
CA GLU A 8 5.06 35.51 19.52
C GLU A 8 4.23 34.24 19.71
N VAL A 9 2.98 34.23 19.22
CA VAL A 9 2.12 33.07 19.23
C VAL A 9 2.72 32.00 18.31
N LEU A 10 3.16 32.39 17.11
CA LEU A 10 3.77 31.46 16.14
C LEU A 10 5.08 30.86 16.69
N ARG A 11 5.96 31.67 17.30
CA ARG A 11 7.17 31.20 17.96
C ARG A 11 6.88 30.23 19.10
N GLY A 12 5.90 30.54 19.94
CA GLY A 12 5.45 29.67 21.03
C GLY A 12 4.93 28.33 20.53
N THR A 13 4.13 28.34 19.46
CA THR A 13 3.61 27.12 18.82
C THR A 13 4.73 26.28 18.21
N VAL A 14 5.67 26.90 17.48
CA VAL A 14 6.83 26.20 16.89
C VAL A 14 7.73 25.61 17.97
N SER A 15 7.96 26.34 19.08
CA SER A 15 8.71 25.83 20.24
C SER A 15 8.01 24.62 20.86
N ALA A 16 6.71 24.71 21.14
CA ALA A 16 5.94 23.62 21.72
C ALA A 16 5.92 22.37 20.81
N ILE A 17 5.75 22.55 19.51
CA ILE A 17 5.84 21.47 18.51
C ILE A 17 7.24 20.84 18.53
N ARG A 18 8.31 21.64 18.56
CA ARG A 18 9.69 21.16 18.63
C ARG A 18 9.94 20.34 19.89
N ASP A 19 9.44 20.80 21.04
CA ASP A 19 9.62 20.12 22.32
C ASP A 19 8.85 18.79 22.34
N GLN A 20 7.63 18.75 21.78
CA GLN A 20 6.88 17.50 21.60
C GLN A 20 7.58 16.53 20.66
N PHE A 21 8.11 16.99 19.52
CA PHE A 21 8.90 16.15 18.62
C PHE A 21 10.18 15.63 19.29
N SER A 22 10.84 16.45 20.09
CA SER A 22 12.01 16.04 20.87
C SER A 22 11.64 14.96 21.90
N ALA A 23 10.53 15.11 22.59
CA ALA A 23 10.04 14.10 23.53
C ALA A 23 9.70 12.77 22.84
N ILE A 24 9.06 12.81 21.66
CA ILE A 24 8.80 11.62 20.84
C ILE A 24 10.12 11.00 20.35
N ALA A 25 11.07 11.82 19.88
CA ALA A 25 12.36 11.35 19.38
C ALA A 25 13.21 10.64 20.45
N ASN A 26 13.02 10.99 21.71
CA ASN A 26 13.73 10.40 22.85
C ASN A 26 13.08 9.12 23.40
N GLN A 27 11.94 8.68 22.82
CA GLN A 27 11.31 7.43 23.20
C GLN A 27 12.15 6.21 22.78
N SER A 28 11.99 5.11 23.48
CA SER A 28 12.62 3.86 23.09
C SER A 28 12.11 3.40 21.71
N GLU A 29 12.97 2.73 20.95
CA GLU A 29 12.63 2.11 19.66
C GLU A 29 11.30 1.33 19.73
N ARG A 30 11.14 0.55 20.81
CA ARG A 30 9.95 -0.25 21.02
C ARG A 30 8.72 0.62 21.23
N ALA A 31 8.81 1.70 22.02
CA ALA A 31 7.69 2.62 22.26
C ALA A 31 7.25 3.31 20.97
N LEU A 32 8.20 3.76 20.14
CA LEU A 32 7.91 4.37 18.84
C LEU A 32 7.20 3.40 17.89
N LEU A 33 7.71 2.17 17.78
CA LEU A 33 7.11 1.17 16.88
C LEU A 33 5.76 0.68 17.39
N LEU A 34 5.58 0.45 18.69
CA LEU A 34 4.29 0.11 19.28
C LEU A 34 3.28 1.24 19.10
N GLY A 35 3.68 2.48 19.36
CA GLY A 35 2.83 3.65 19.15
C GLY A 35 2.38 3.77 17.69
N THR A 36 3.29 3.50 16.75
CA THR A 36 2.97 3.49 15.32
C THR A 36 1.97 2.39 14.97
N VAL A 37 2.18 1.16 15.45
CA VAL A 37 1.27 0.03 15.19
C VAL A 37 -0.11 0.31 15.79
N LEU A 38 -0.18 0.81 17.03
CA LEU A 38 -1.44 1.17 17.68
C LEU A 38 -2.18 2.29 16.94
N LEU A 39 -1.46 3.35 16.54
CA LEU A 39 -2.05 4.45 15.77
C LEU A 39 -2.61 3.97 14.44
N VAL A 40 -1.85 3.18 13.69
CA VAL A 40 -2.29 2.61 12.42
C VAL A 40 -3.49 1.68 12.63
N SER A 41 -3.48 0.85 13.66
CA SER A 41 -4.62 -0.03 14.00
C SER A 41 -5.86 0.77 14.37
N ALA A 42 -5.72 1.87 15.13
CA ALA A 42 -6.84 2.74 15.49
C ALA A 42 -7.44 3.44 14.26
N ILE A 43 -6.59 4.01 13.39
CA ILE A 43 -7.03 4.63 12.13
C ILE A 43 -7.73 3.57 11.27
N SER A 44 -7.17 2.39 11.18
CA SER A 44 -7.72 1.26 10.45
C SER A 44 -9.09 0.83 10.96
N ALA A 45 -9.27 0.77 12.28
CA ALA A 45 -10.56 0.44 12.89
C ALA A 45 -11.62 1.51 12.60
N VAL A 46 -11.25 2.80 12.66
CA VAL A 46 -12.15 3.91 12.30
C VAL A 46 -12.56 3.82 10.82
N ILE A 47 -11.59 3.59 9.93
CA ILE A 47 -11.85 3.42 8.50
C ILE A 47 -12.78 2.21 8.28
N GLY A 48 -12.50 1.06 8.91
CA GLY A 48 -13.36 -0.12 8.81
C GLY A 48 -14.78 0.12 9.30
N TYR A 49 -14.93 0.85 10.42
CA TYR A 49 -16.25 1.26 10.93
C TYR A 49 -16.99 2.13 9.92
N VAL A 50 -16.33 3.15 9.33
CA VAL A 50 -16.92 4.01 8.30
C VAL A 50 -17.37 3.18 7.09
N PHE A 51 -16.54 2.26 6.62
CA PHE A 51 -16.90 1.40 5.50
C PHE A 51 -18.10 0.51 5.80
N THR A 52 -18.15 -0.10 6.98
CA THR A 52 -19.29 -0.92 7.37
C THR A 52 -20.57 -0.10 7.45
N GLN A 53 -20.54 1.08 8.06
CA GLN A 53 -21.73 1.90 8.28
C GLN A 53 -22.23 2.63 7.03
N TYR A 54 -21.32 3.17 6.21
CA TYR A 54 -21.71 4.04 5.08
C TYR A 54 -21.64 3.35 3.71
N TYR A 55 -20.83 2.29 3.58
CA TYR A 55 -20.66 1.60 2.30
C TYR A 55 -21.16 0.15 2.35
N SER A 56 -21.66 -0.29 3.48
CA SER A 56 -22.14 -1.66 3.71
C SER A 56 -21.10 -2.73 3.35
N LEU A 57 -19.82 -2.45 3.57
CA LEU A 57 -18.70 -3.36 3.30
C LEU A 57 -18.37 -4.09 4.60
N ASP A 58 -18.89 -5.30 4.74
CA ASP A 58 -18.59 -6.15 5.90
C ASP A 58 -17.52 -7.18 5.53
N VAL A 59 -16.27 -6.83 5.86
CA VAL A 59 -15.10 -7.70 5.60
C VAL A 59 -15.15 -8.98 6.43
N ILE A 60 -15.73 -8.95 7.63
CA ILE A 60 -15.77 -10.13 8.50
C ILE A 60 -16.75 -11.15 7.95
N SER A 61 -17.94 -10.74 7.53
CA SER A 61 -18.87 -11.66 6.88
C SER A 61 -18.34 -12.16 5.54
N SER A 62 -17.60 -11.35 4.79
CA SER A 62 -16.98 -11.79 3.55
C SER A 62 -15.97 -12.92 3.74
N LEU A 63 -15.26 -12.96 4.86
CA LEU A 63 -14.34 -14.06 5.18
C LEU A 63 -15.02 -15.40 5.48
N VAL A 64 -16.30 -15.39 5.80
CA VAL A 64 -17.09 -16.59 6.19
C VAL A 64 -18.03 -17.05 5.06
N SER A 65 -18.41 -16.14 4.19
CA SER A 65 -19.36 -16.41 3.10
C SER A 65 -18.70 -17.18 1.95
N THR A 66 -19.51 -18.00 1.25
CA THR A 66 -19.07 -18.69 0.02
C THR A 66 -18.69 -17.68 -1.06
N PRO A 67 -17.54 -17.84 -1.71
CA PRO A 67 -17.03 -16.83 -2.63
C PRO A 67 -17.75 -16.85 -3.98
N ASP A 68 -18.55 -15.84 -4.24
CA ASP A 68 -18.76 -15.39 -5.61
C ASP A 68 -17.71 -14.31 -5.91
N ASP A 69 -17.03 -14.43 -7.03
CA ASP A 69 -16.02 -13.45 -7.44
C ASP A 69 -16.66 -12.08 -7.64
N CYS A 70 -16.21 -11.08 -6.88
CA CYS A 70 -16.77 -9.74 -6.93
C CYS A 70 -16.51 -9.00 -8.25
N ILE A 71 -15.62 -9.48 -9.12
CA ILE A 71 -15.38 -8.94 -10.46
C ILE A 71 -16.43 -9.45 -11.43
N ILE A 72 -16.76 -10.74 -11.38
CA ILE A 72 -17.70 -11.38 -12.31
C ILE A 72 -19.13 -10.99 -11.99
N ALA A 73 -19.45 -10.83 -10.72
CA ALA A 73 -20.83 -10.55 -10.28
C ALA A 73 -21.30 -9.08 -10.45
N GLY A 74 -20.42 -8.17 -10.91
CA GLY A 74 -20.78 -6.81 -11.32
C GLY A 74 -21.50 -5.98 -10.26
N GLY A 75 -20.83 -5.54 -9.20
CA GLY A 75 -21.43 -4.63 -8.23
C GLY A 75 -20.87 -4.77 -6.81
N PRO A 76 -21.16 -3.84 -5.90
CA PRO A 76 -20.83 -3.97 -4.50
C PRO A 76 -21.72 -5.03 -3.86
N HIS A 77 -21.25 -6.27 -3.81
CA HIS A 77 -21.93 -7.33 -3.10
C HIS A 77 -21.29 -7.50 -1.73
N ILE A 78 -22.04 -7.11 -0.71
CA ILE A 78 -21.69 -7.30 0.69
C ILE A 78 -21.55 -8.79 0.96
N GLY A 79 -20.49 -9.18 1.66
CA GLY A 79 -20.30 -10.56 2.10
C GLY A 79 -19.73 -11.52 1.04
N ARG A 80 -19.05 -11.01 0.01
CA ARG A 80 -18.43 -11.84 -1.04
C ARG A 80 -16.91 -11.66 -1.05
N HIS A 81 -16.21 -12.78 -1.08
CA HIS A 81 -14.74 -12.78 -1.24
C HIS A 81 -14.32 -12.29 -2.62
N CYS A 82 -13.22 -11.61 -2.66
CA CYS A 82 -12.65 -11.06 -3.88
C CYS A 82 -11.20 -11.47 -4.03
N PHE A 83 -10.92 -12.72 -4.27
CA PHE A 83 -9.54 -13.19 -4.52
C PHE A 83 -8.99 -12.77 -5.89
N SER A 84 -9.58 -11.75 -6.49
CA SER A 84 -9.19 -11.24 -7.82
C SER A 84 -7.74 -10.78 -7.90
N ASP A 85 -7.18 -10.25 -6.81
CA ASP A 85 -5.78 -9.83 -6.75
C ASP A 85 -4.79 -11.02 -6.67
N TYR A 86 -5.31 -12.26 -6.57
CA TYR A 86 -4.56 -13.46 -6.79
C TYR A 86 -4.91 -14.11 -8.13
N GLN A 87 -6.20 -14.27 -8.42
CA GLN A 87 -6.65 -15.02 -9.59
C GLN A 87 -6.23 -14.36 -10.91
N LEU A 88 -6.42 -13.04 -11.04
CA LEU A 88 -6.02 -12.31 -12.24
C LEU A 88 -4.49 -12.31 -12.46
N PRO A 89 -3.65 -11.90 -11.49
CA PRO A 89 -2.20 -11.99 -11.65
C PRO A 89 -1.71 -13.39 -11.97
N VAL A 90 -2.25 -14.45 -11.35
CA VAL A 90 -1.89 -15.84 -11.66
C VAL A 90 -2.30 -16.20 -13.09
N SER A 91 -3.51 -15.85 -13.50
CA SER A 91 -3.98 -16.15 -14.87
C SER A 91 -3.15 -15.44 -15.93
N PHE A 92 -2.74 -14.20 -15.68
CA PHE A 92 -1.83 -13.47 -16.56
C PHE A 92 -0.41 -14.06 -16.52
N ALA A 93 0.14 -14.28 -15.32
CA ALA A 93 1.50 -14.75 -15.14
C ALA A 93 1.76 -16.13 -15.72
N MET A 94 0.73 -17.00 -15.82
CA MET A 94 0.83 -18.30 -16.46
C MET A 94 0.81 -18.26 -17.99
N ARG A 95 0.67 -17.07 -18.59
CA ARG A 95 0.69 -16.90 -20.04
C ARG A 95 2.09 -16.64 -20.54
N PRO A 96 2.36 -16.94 -21.82
CA PRO A 96 3.67 -16.65 -22.43
C PRO A 96 4.01 -15.15 -22.45
N ASN A 97 3.00 -14.27 -22.50
CA ASN A 97 3.11 -12.82 -22.37
C ASN A 97 1.93 -12.27 -21.52
N PRO A 98 2.17 -11.95 -20.24
CA PRO A 98 1.15 -11.41 -19.33
C PRO A 98 0.57 -10.06 -19.74
N TRP A 99 1.31 -9.26 -20.49
CA TRP A 99 0.94 -7.90 -20.89
C TRP A 99 0.28 -7.83 -22.26
N ALA A 100 0.16 -8.96 -22.96
CA ALA A 100 -0.65 -9.03 -24.17
C ALA A 100 -2.14 -8.94 -23.81
N PRO A 101 -2.99 -8.32 -24.68
CA PRO A 101 -4.43 -8.25 -24.48
C PRO A 101 -5.05 -9.62 -24.21
N TYR A 102 -5.94 -9.68 -23.23
CA TYR A 102 -6.64 -10.90 -22.82
C TYR A 102 -8.15 -10.75 -23.08
N PRO A 103 -8.81 -11.75 -23.66
CA PRO A 103 -10.23 -11.66 -23.99
C PRO A 103 -11.13 -11.84 -22.76
N LEU A 104 -10.81 -11.14 -21.67
CA LEU A 104 -11.68 -11.01 -20.51
C LEU A 104 -12.30 -9.62 -20.57
N PHE A 105 -13.56 -9.57 -20.94
CA PHE A 105 -14.31 -8.34 -21.14
C PHE A 105 -14.98 -7.95 -19.83
N LEU A 106 -14.35 -7.06 -19.08
CA LEU A 106 -14.88 -6.57 -17.82
C LEU A 106 -15.72 -5.28 -18.03
N PRO A 107 -16.85 -5.15 -17.34
CA PRO A 107 -17.60 -3.88 -17.33
C PRO A 107 -16.74 -2.74 -16.76
N PRO A 108 -16.96 -1.48 -17.14
CA PRO A 108 -17.99 -1.00 -18.05
C PRO A 108 -17.61 -1.06 -19.54
N ASP A 109 -16.30 -1.10 -19.88
CA ASP A 109 -15.83 -0.82 -21.24
C ASP A 109 -15.78 -2.04 -22.15
N TYR A 110 -15.88 -3.24 -21.58
CA TYR A 110 -15.78 -4.52 -22.31
C TYR A 110 -14.56 -4.63 -23.24
N GLN A 111 -13.46 -3.95 -22.85
CA GLN A 111 -12.21 -4.02 -23.58
C GLN A 111 -11.35 -5.21 -23.09
N PRO A 112 -10.51 -5.77 -23.99
CA PRO A 112 -9.56 -6.78 -23.57
C PRO A 112 -8.65 -6.26 -22.46
N VAL A 113 -8.53 -7.00 -21.37
CA VAL A 113 -7.68 -6.64 -20.25
C VAL A 113 -6.26 -7.18 -20.41
N HIS A 114 -5.30 -6.53 -19.79
CA HIS A 114 -3.91 -6.94 -19.72
C HIS A 114 -3.39 -6.73 -18.30
N SER A 115 -2.26 -7.37 -17.96
CA SER A 115 -1.67 -7.19 -16.63
C SER A 115 -1.20 -5.75 -16.44
N ASN A 116 -1.61 -5.14 -15.34
CA ASN A 116 -1.09 -3.87 -14.84
C ASN A 116 -0.01 -4.07 -13.76
N TYR A 117 0.40 -5.31 -13.50
CA TYR A 117 1.47 -5.63 -12.57
C TYR A 117 2.80 -5.71 -13.30
N PRO A 118 3.89 -5.12 -12.78
CA PRO A 118 5.25 -5.39 -13.27
C PRO A 118 5.65 -6.84 -12.96
N ALA A 119 6.61 -7.37 -13.70
CA ALA A 119 7.03 -8.77 -13.63
C ALA A 119 7.30 -9.25 -12.18
N ALA A 120 8.11 -8.52 -11.43
CA ALA A 120 8.48 -8.88 -10.06
C ALA A 120 7.28 -8.97 -9.12
N ALA A 121 6.29 -8.09 -9.28
CA ALA A 121 5.12 -8.04 -8.41
C ALA A 121 4.17 -9.24 -8.59
N MET A 122 4.23 -9.94 -9.72
CA MET A 122 3.45 -11.17 -9.97
C MET A 122 4.11 -12.43 -9.41
N VAL A 123 5.41 -12.37 -9.06
CA VAL A 123 6.17 -13.57 -8.66
C VAL A 123 5.58 -14.28 -7.44
N PRO A 124 5.17 -13.58 -6.36
CA PRO A 124 4.59 -14.28 -5.21
C PRO A 124 3.34 -15.09 -5.57
N GLN A 125 2.40 -14.50 -6.32
CA GLN A 125 1.19 -15.19 -6.75
C GLN A 125 1.51 -16.32 -7.73
N LEU A 126 2.46 -16.10 -8.67
CA LEU A 126 2.88 -17.11 -9.63
C LEU A 126 3.45 -18.37 -8.97
N ILE A 127 4.27 -18.23 -7.91
CA ILE A 127 4.85 -19.37 -7.17
C ILE A 127 3.73 -20.28 -6.65
N PHE A 128 2.73 -19.72 -5.99
CA PHE A 128 1.60 -20.48 -5.45
C PHE A 128 0.68 -21.00 -6.57
N GLY A 129 0.49 -20.23 -7.63
CA GLY A 129 -0.26 -20.66 -8.81
C GLY A 129 0.39 -21.87 -9.49
N LEU A 130 1.72 -21.85 -9.67
CA LEU A 130 2.48 -22.99 -10.21
C LEU A 130 2.41 -24.22 -9.30
N LEU A 131 2.48 -24.03 -7.97
CA LEU A 131 2.30 -25.10 -7.01
C LEU A 131 0.93 -25.75 -7.14
N GLY A 132 -0.14 -24.95 -7.22
CA GLY A 132 -1.50 -25.44 -7.43
C GLY A 132 -1.66 -26.18 -8.77
N LYS A 133 -1.03 -25.69 -9.82
CA LYS A 133 -1.00 -26.34 -11.15
C LYS A 133 -0.25 -27.67 -11.09
N TRP A 134 0.93 -27.69 -10.48
CA TRP A 134 1.76 -28.90 -10.35
C TRP A 134 1.05 -30.01 -9.56
N LEU A 135 0.32 -29.62 -8.50
CA LEU A 135 -0.49 -30.56 -7.71
C LEU A 135 -1.84 -30.90 -8.36
N SER A 136 -2.16 -30.32 -9.53
CA SER A 136 -3.46 -30.44 -10.20
C SER A 136 -4.65 -29.98 -9.34
N VAL A 137 -4.39 -29.16 -8.33
CA VAL A 137 -5.43 -28.60 -7.41
C VAL A 137 -5.22 -27.10 -7.26
N PRO A 138 -5.74 -26.26 -8.17
CA PRO A 138 -5.54 -24.80 -8.14
C PRO A 138 -5.95 -24.14 -6.83
N LYS A 139 -6.98 -24.67 -6.14
CA LYS A 139 -7.45 -24.18 -4.84
C LYS A 139 -6.38 -24.29 -3.76
N LEU A 140 -5.50 -25.28 -3.80
CA LEU A 140 -4.39 -25.41 -2.83
C LEU A 140 -3.38 -24.28 -3.01
N GLY A 141 -3.13 -23.84 -4.24
CA GLY A 141 -2.30 -22.66 -4.50
C GLY A 141 -2.88 -21.39 -3.87
N LEU A 142 -4.18 -21.15 -4.06
CA LEU A 142 -4.88 -20.02 -3.45
C LEU A 142 -4.83 -20.10 -1.91
N LEU A 143 -5.19 -21.24 -1.33
CA LEU A 143 -5.18 -21.43 0.13
C LEU A 143 -3.78 -21.24 0.72
N GLY A 144 -2.75 -21.80 0.08
CA GLY A 144 -1.36 -21.61 0.49
C GLY A 144 -0.93 -20.13 0.44
N TYR A 145 -1.32 -19.42 -0.61
CA TYR A 145 -1.04 -17.99 -0.74
C TYR A 145 -1.75 -17.16 0.34
N VAL A 146 -3.06 -17.37 0.54
CA VAL A 146 -3.85 -16.67 1.56
C VAL A 146 -3.32 -16.97 2.97
N PHE A 147 -2.92 -18.21 3.24
CA PHE A 147 -2.29 -18.57 4.51
C PHE A 147 -0.96 -17.84 4.73
N ALA A 148 -0.07 -17.84 3.72
CA ALA A 148 1.20 -17.11 3.80
C ALA A 148 0.97 -15.59 3.97
N LEU A 149 -0.01 -15.04 3.26
CA LEU A 149 -0.40 -13.63 3.36
C LEU A 149 -0.93 -13.29 4.76
N THR A 150 -1.76 -14.15 5.35
CA THR A 150 -2.28 -13.99 6.72
C THR A 150 -1.14 -13.96 7.73
N ILE A 151 -0.18 -14.88 7.62
CA ILE A 151 1.02 -14.86 8.48
C ILE A 151 1.79 -13.56 8.30
N ALA A 152 1.99 -13.11 7.06
CA ALA A 152 2.70 -11.87 6.77
C ALA A 152 2.00 -10.66 7.41
N VAL A 153 0.70 -10.53 7.22
CA VAL A 153 -0.11 -9.41 7.72
C VAL A 153 -0.15 -9.38 9.25
N LEU A 154 -0.20 -10.55 9.91
CA LEU A 154 -0.20 -10.63 11.37
C LEU A 154 1.20 -10.51 12.00
N SER A 155 2.27 -10.54 11.21
CA SER A 155 3.65 -10.52 11.74
C SER A 155 3.98 -9.29 12.59
N PRO A 156 3.49 -8.06 12.32
CA PRO A 156 3.71 -6.92 13.21
C PRO A 156 3.02 -7.08 14.57
N ALA A 157 1.83 -7.67 14.61
CA ALA A 157 1.12 -7.94 15.84
C ALA A 157 1.84 -8.99 16.70
N VAL A 158 2.35 -10.06 16.07
CA VAL A 158 3.19 -11.06 16.73
C VAL A 158 4.46 -10.42 17.29
N TRP A 159 5.12 -9.56 16.52
CA TRP A 159 6.30 -8.84 16.98
C TRP A 159 5.99 -7.93 18.17
N ALA A 160 4.90 -7.16 18.10
CA ALA A 160 4.45 -6.28 19.16
C ALA A 160 4.17 -7.05 20.47
N ALA A 161 3.48 -8.19 20.36
CA ALA A 161 3.09 -9.03 21.48
C ALA A 161 4.27 -9.77 22.17
N ARG A 162 5.43 -9.92 21.51
CA ARG A 162 6.58 -10.65 22.05
C ARG A 162 7.14 -10.10 23.38
N GLY A 163 6.90 -8.83 23.68
CA GLY A 163 7.38 -8.22 24.92
C GLY A 163 6.36 -8.20 26.05
N ALA A 164 5.13 -8.59 25.78
CA ALA A 164 4.04 -8.65 26.74
C ALA A 164 3.92 -10.07 27.34
N ARG A 165 3.27 -10.19 28.50
CA ARG A 165 3.07 -11.48 29.21
C ARG A 165 1.59 -11.71 29.49
N GLY A 166 1.21 -12.98 29.59
CA GLY A 166 -0.16 -13.37 29.95
C GLY A 166 -1.23 -12.72 29.08
N LEU A 167 -2.26 -12.17 29.72
CA LEU A 167 -3.40 -11.52 29.05
C LEU A 167 -2.98 -10.31 28.20
N GLU A 168 -1.99 -9.53 28.67
CA GLU A 168 -1.47 -8.37 27.92
C GLU A 168 -0.98 -8.79 26.52
N ARG A 169 -0.30 -9.94 26.39
CA ARG A 169 0.15 -10.47 25.09
C ARG A 169 -1.03 -10.72 24.15
N VAL A 170 -2.11 -11.29 24.68
CA VAL A 170 -3.32 -11.58 23.90
C VAL A 170 -3.97 -10.27 23.44
N VAL A 171 -4.13 -9.31 24.37
CA VAL A 171 -4.73 -8.00 24.08
C VAL A 171 -3.93 -7.26 23.01
N VAL A 172 -2.60 -7.19 23.14
CA VAL A 172 -1.73 -6.52 22.13
C VAL A 172 -1.85 -7.22 20.78
N PHE A 173 -1.82 -8.56 20.74
CA PHE A 173 -1.99 -9.29 19.49
C PHE A 173 -3.34 -9.04 18.84
N VAL A 174 -4.43 -9.08 19.62
CA VAL A 174 -5.78 -8.84 19.10
C VAL A 174 -5.93 -7.41 18.60
N VAL A 175 -5.54 -6.42 19.38
CA VAL A 175 -5.68 -4.99 18.99
C VAL A 175 -4.82 -4.63 17.79
N CYS A 176 -3.56 -5.12 17.74
CA CYS A 176 -2.63 -4.78 16.65
C CYS A 176 -2.77 -5.68 15.40
N GLY A 177 -3.51 -6.77 15.48
CA GLY A 177 -3.62 -7.74 14.39
C GLY A 177 -5.05 -8.14 14.10
N ALA A 178 -5.68 -8.93 14.95
CA ALA A 178 -6.99 -9.50 14.69
C ALA A 178 -8.11 -8.44 14.57
N ALA A 179 -8.00 -7.30 15.24
CA ALA A 179 -8.93 -6.18 15.14
C ALA A 179 -8.58 -5.19 14.01
N ALA A 180 -7.45 -5.39 13.32
CA ALA A 180 -7.02 -4.51 12.23
C ALA A 180 -7.80 -4.83 10.94
N ILE A 181 -8.99 -4.28 10.77
CA ILE A 181 -9.90 -4.54 9.65
C ILE A 181 -9.24 -4.41 8.27
N PRO A 182 -8.43 -3.34 7.96
CA PRO A 182 -7.77 -3.25 6.66
C PRO A 182 -6.75 -4.35 6.40
N ALA A 183 -6.20 -4.98 7.45
CA ALA A 183 -5.33 -6.15 7.30
C ALA A 183 -6.12 -7.34 6.74
N TRP A 184 -7.34 -7.52 7.21
CA TRP A 184 -8.25 -8.56 6.71
C TRP A 184 -8.76 -8.27 5.31
N MET A 185 -8.98 -6.99 4.95
CA MET A 185 -9.30 -6.62 3.57
C MET A 185 -8.19 -7.04 2.59
N VAL A 186 -6.94 -6.88 2.97
CA VAL A 186 -5.79 -7.32 2.15
C VAL A 186 -5.80 -8.84 1.99
N VAL A 187 -6.15 -9.58 3.04
CA VAL A 187 -6.27 -11.05 3.00
C VAL A 187 -7.45 -11.48 2.14
N ASP A 188 -8.61 -10.87 2.32
CA ASP A 188 -9.83 -11.14 1.55
C ASP A 188 -9.64 -10.94 0.04
N ARG A 189 -8.91 -9.89 -0.32
CA ARG A 189 -8.51 -9.61 -1.71
C ARG A 189 -7.39 -10.51 -2.21
N ALA A 190 -6.67 -11.19 -1.32
CA ALA A 190 -5.41 -11.86 -1.61
C ALA A 190 -4.38 -10.93 -2.28
N ASN A 191 -4.32 -9.67 -1.84
CA ASN A 191 -3.46 -8.64 -2.42
C ASN A 191 -2.02 -8.77 -1.90
N SER A 192 -1.04 -8.78 -2.81
CA SER A 192 0.38 -8.90 -2.47
C SER A 192 0.92 -7.78 -1.57
N VAL A 193 0.21 -6.66 -1.43
CA VAL A 193 0.60 -5.58 -0.52
C VAL A 193 0.72 -6.04 0.94
N GLY A 194 0.00 -7.09 1.34
CA GLY A 194 0.13 -7.66 2.68
C GLY A 194 1.53 -8.21 2.99
N LEU A 195 2.28 -8.60 1.97
CA LEU A 195 3.68 -9.01 2.13
C LEU A 195 4.60 -7.85 2.54
N LEU A 196 4.15 -6.60 2.38
CA LEU A 196 4.87 -5.42 2.87
C LEU A 196 4.82 -5.30 4.40
N ALA A 197 3.88 -5.93 5.08
CA ALA A 197 3.78 -5.83 6.54
C ALA A 197 5.07 -6.30 7.24
N PRO A 198 5.59 -7.52 7.01
CA PRO A 198 6.88 -7.93 7.58
C PRO A 198 8.07 -7.15 7.00
N VAL A 199 8.07 -6.81 5.71
CA VAL A 199 9.14 -6.05 5.08
C VAL A 199 9.24 -4.65 5.68
N GLY A 200 8.12 -3.96 5.84
CA GLY A 200 8.04 -2.65 6.47
C GLY A 200 8.45 -2.67 7.94
N LEU A 201 8.03 -3.70 8.70
CA LEU A 201 8.46 -3.88 10.08
C LEU A 201 9.97 -4.05 10.17
N VAL A 202 10.55 -4.96 9.39
CA VAL A 202 12.01 -5.20 9.39
C VAL A 202 12.77 -3.96 8.91
N PHE A 203 12.23 -3.23 7.93
CA PHE A 203 12.78 -1.96 7.47
C PHE A 203 12.86 -0.94 8.61
N LEU A 204 11.78 -0.73 9.36
CA LEU A 204 11.75 0.21 10.49
C LEU A 204 12.69 -0.21 11.62
N VAL A 205 12.69 -1.49 11.99
CA VAL A 205 13.60 -2.03 13.01
C VAL A 205 15.06 -1.91 12.57
N ALA A 206 15.36 -2.14 11.29
CA ALA A 206 16.70 -1.97 10.73
C ALA A 206 17.15 -0.51 10.73
N LEU A 207 16.25 0.44 10.49
CA LEU A 207 16.51 1.87 10.62
C LEU A 207 16.86 2.25 12.06
N CYS A 208 16.05 1.79 13.04
CA CYS A 208 16.33 2.02 14.46
C CYS A 208 17.72 1.49 14.87
N ARG A 209 18.08 0.32 14.36
CA ARG A 209 19.35 -0.35 14.69
C ARG A 209 20.50 0.05 13.79
N HIS A 210 20.30 1.00 12.90
CA HIS A 210 21.30 1.49 11.95
C HIS A 210 21.92 0.35 11.09
N ARG A 211 21.16 -0.72 10.80
CA ARG A 211 21.58 -1.86 9.97
C ARG A 211 21.33 -1.55 8.50
N TRP A 212 22.16 -0.65 7.94
CA TRP A 212 21.93 -0.06 6.61
C TRP A 212 21.88 -1.07 5.46
N GLY A 213 22.63 -2.17 5.52
CA GLY A 213 22.54 -3.24 4.53
C GLY A 213 21.17 -3.92 4.55
N LEU A 214 20.62 -4.18 5.75
CA LEU A 214 19.29 -4.75 5.88
C LEU A 214 18.19 -3.76 5.42
N VAL A 215 18.37 -2.47 5.70
CA VAL A 215 17.49 -1.40 5.16
C VAL A 215 17.48 -1.47 3.64
N ALA A 216 18.66 -1.56 2.98
CA ALA A 216 18.76 -1.63 1.53
C ALA A 216 18.02 -2.88 0.96
N ILE A 217 18.18 -4.05 1.59
CA ILE A 217 17.49 -5.27 1.20
C ILE A 217 15.96 -5.09 1.32
N MET A 218 15.49 -4.50 2.42
CA MET A 218 14.04 -4.29 2.62
C MET A 218 13.47 -3.30 1.59
N VAL A 219 14.24 -2.27 1.19
CA VAL A 219 13.85 -1.34 0.11
C VAL A 219 13.70 -2.09 -1.21
N VAL A 220 14.66 -2.96 -1.55
CA VAL A 220 14.56 -3.80 -2.77
C VAL A 220 13.30 -4.67 -2.71
N LEU A 221 13.09 -5.42 -1.64
CA LEU A 221 11.93 -6.30 -1.49
C LEU A 221 10.59 -5.52 -1.57
N ALA A 222 10.51 -4.36 -0.89
CA ALA A 222 9.31 -3.52 -0.94
C ALA A 222 9.02 -3.03 -2.37
N THR A 223 10.06 -2.62 -3.11
CA THR A 223 9.95 -2.16 -4.49
C THR A 223 9.50 -3.29 -5.44
N LEU A 224 9.99 -4.51 -5.22
CA LEU A 224 9.59 -5.68 -6.01
C LEU A 224 8.12 -6.07 -5.78
N ILE A 225 7.60 -5.90 -4.55
CA ILE A 225 6.18 -6.12 -4.26
C ILE A 225 5.32 -5.03 -4.91
N LYS A 226 5.69 -3.75 -4.73
CA LYS A 226 5.03 -2.60 -5.38
C LYS A 226 6.05 -1.50 -5.67
N PRO A 227 6.22 -1.08 -6.93
CA PRO A 227 7.25 -0.10 -7.34
C PRO A 227 7.20 1.24 -6.62
N GLN A 228 6.05 1.69 -6.18
CA GLN A 228 5.87 2.94 -5.43
C GLN A 228 6.69 2.99 -4.14
N PHE A 229 7.03 1.84 -3.55
CA PHE A 229 7.88 1.77 -2.35
C PHE A 229 9.37 1.98 -2.63
N ALA A 230 9.78 2.19 -3.88
CA ALA A 230 11.13 2.65 -4.20
C ALA A 230 11.49 3.96 -3.46
N VAL A 231 10.50 4.77 -3.12
CA VAL A 231 10.67 5.99 -2.33
C VAL A 231 11.31 5.74 -0.96
N LEU A 232 11.22 4.53 -0.41
CA LEU A 232 11.90 4.17 0.84
C LEU A 232 13.43 4.27 0.76
N ALA A 233 14.02 4.23 -0.44
CA ALA A 233 15.45 4.48 -0.65
C ALA A 233 15.87 5.87 -0.15
N ILE A 234 14.95 6.84 -0.15
CA ILE A 234 15.18 8.20 0.34
C ILE A 234 15.63 8.19 1.81
N ALA A 235 15.21 7.25 2.63
CA ALA A 235 15.67 7.12 4.01
C ALA A 235 17.19 6.91 4.10
N LEU A 236 17.78 6.14 3.17
CA LEU A 236 19.22 5.92 3.09
C LEU A 236 19.96 7.19 2.65
N PHE A 237 19.42 7.93 1.69
CA PHE A 237 20.00 9.20 1.23
C PHE A 237 19.89 10.29 2.32
N ALA A 238 18.77 10.38 3.01
CA ALA A 238 18.59 11.28 4.14
C ALA A 238 19.56 10.99 5.30
N ALA A 239 19.84 9.71 5.56
CA ALA A 239 20.86 9.26 6.51
C ALA A 239 22.29 9.39 5.97
N ARG A 240 22.51 9.95 4.76
CA ARG A 240 23.78 10.06 4.05
C ARG A 240 24.50 8.73 3.81
N ARG A 241 23.78 7.65 3.72
CA ARG A 241 24.29 6.33 3.35
C ARG A 241 24.22 6.14 1.84
N TRP A 242 24.83 7.06 1.08
CA TRP A 242 24.77 7.15 -0.38
C TRP A 242 25.08 5.82 -1.07
N ARG A 243 26.13 5.12 -0.62
CA ARG A 243 26.50 3.81 -1.16
C ARG A 243 25.38 2.79 -0.99
N MET A 244 24.75 2.71 0.19
CA MET A 244 23.67 1.78 0.45
C MET A 244 22.39 2.19 -0.30
N GLY A 245 22.13 3.49 -0.42
CA GLY A 245 21.04 4.02 -1.26
C GLY A 245 21.24 3.65 -2.73
N GLY A 246 22.43 3.82 -3.28
CA GLY A 246 22.76 3.40 -4.64
C GLY A 246 22.62 1.89 -4.86
N ILE A 247 23.09 1.07 -3.90
CA ILE A 247 22.91 -0.39 -3.94
C ILE A 247 21.43 -0.79 -3.91
N ALA A 248 20.62 -0.12 -3.08
CA ALA A 248 19.19 -0.39 -2.99
C ALA A 248 18.47 -0.08 -4.31
N VAL A 249 18.75 1.09 -4.90
CA VAL A 249 18.17 1.49 -6.20
C VAL A 249 18.63 0.55 -7.31
N ALA A 250 19.94 0.30 -7.44
CA ALA A 250 20.48 -0.61 -8.44
C ALA A 250 19.93 -2.03 -8.26
N GLY A 251 19.88 -2.53 -7.02
CA GLY A 251 19.31 -3.84 -6.71
C GLY A 251 17.83 -3.95 -7.08
N ALA A 252 17.04 -2.92 -6.79
CA ALA A 252 15.63 -2.87 -7.17
C ALA A 252 15.45 -2.88 -8.70
N VAL A 253 16.21 -2.06 -9.42
CA VAL A 253 16.16 -2.01 -10.89
C VAL A 253 16.60 -3.33 -11.50
N MET A 254 17.76 -3.85 -11.09
CA MET A 254 18.29 -5.11 -11.66
C MET A 254 17.38 -6.30 -11.36
N SER A 255 16.86 -6.41 -10.14
CA SER A 255 15.94 -7.50 -9.79
C SER A 255 14.59 -7.37 -10.52
N SER A 256 14.09 -6.14 -10.70
CA SER A 256 12.88 -5.89 -11.48
C SER A 256 13.06 -6.29 -12.94
N LEU A 257 14.21 -5.93 -13.54
CA LEU A 257 14.53 -6.31 -14.92
C LEU A 257 14.74 -7.83 -15.04
N ALA A 258 15.46 -8.44 -14.10
CA ALA A 258 15.68 -9.89 -14.09
C ALA A 258 14.37 -10.68 -14.02
N ALA A 259 13.35 -10.15 -13.33
CA ALA A 259 12.05 -10.82 -13.25
C ALA A 259 11.36 -10.98 -14.63
N TYR A 260 11.63 -10.10 -15.60
CA TYR A 260 11.08 -10.25 -16.96
C TYR A 260 11.63 -11.46 -17.72
N LEU A 261 12.78 -12.00 -17.29
CA LEU A 261 13.35 -13.23 -17.88
C LEU A 261 12.48 -14.48 -17.60
N LEU A 262 11.54 -14.39 -16.64
CA LEU A 262 10.54 -15.43 -16.42
C LEU A 262 9.54 -15.55 -17.60
N TRP A 263 9.43 -14.49 -18.42
CA TRP A 263 8.59 -14.44 -19.61
C TRP A 263 9.42 -14.10 -20.85
N PRO A 264 10.25 -15.06 -21.36
CA PRO A 264 11.20 -14.79 -22.44
C PRO A 264 10.53 -14.51 -23.78
N ARG A 265 9.27 -14.94 -23.97
CA ARG A 265 8.53 -14.69 -25.21
C ARG A 265 8.27 -13.20 -25.37
N ASN A 266 8.68 -12.66 -26.51
CA ASN A 266 8.59 -11.24 -26.86
C ASN A 266 9.51 -10.32 -26.02
N PHE A 267 10.48 -10.88 -25.28
CA PHE A 267 11.50 -10.07 -24.62
C PHE A 267 12.44 -9.43 -25.68
N PRO A 268 12.80 -8.13 -25.57
CA PRO A 268 12.55 -7.20 -24.45
C PRO A 268 11.26 -6.36 -24.57
N ALA A 269 10.43 -6.55 -25.62
CA ALA A 269 9.21 -5.77 -25.82
C ALA A 269 8.22 -5.85 -24.63
N THR A 270 8.24 -6.98 -23.90
CA THR A 270 7.46 -7.17 -22.67
C THR A 270 7.73 -6.10 -21.61
N ILE A 271 8.96 -5.56 -21.52
CA ILE A 271 9.32 -4.49 -20.59
C ILE A 271 8.54 -3.21 -20.95
N THR A 272 8.57 -2.81 -22.22
CA THR A 272 7.85 -1.62 -22.68
C THR A 272 6.34 -1.76 -22.51
N GLN A 273 5.77 -2.94 -22.86
CA GLN A 273 4.35 -3.24 -22.64
C GLN A 273 3.96 -3.12 -21.17
N SER A 274 4.76 -3.71 -20.29
CA SER A 274 4.54 -3.62 -18.84
C SER A 274 4.60 -2.16 -18.33
N ILE A 275 5.59 -1.39 -18.77
CA ILE A 275 5.72 0.02 -18.38
C ILE A 275 4.49 0.81 -18.83
N HIS A 276 4.05 0.64 -20.07
CA HIS A 276 2.83 1.29 -20.58
C HIS A 276 1.60 0.92 -19.75
N SER A 277 1.44 -0.37 -19.42
CA SER A 277 0.32 -0.85 -18.60
C SER A 277 0.34 -0.26 -17.18
N VAL A 278 1.52 -0.21 -16.54
CA VAL A 278 1.69 0.35 -15.19
C VAL A 278 1.45 1.87 -15.20
N LEU A 279 1.98 2.59 -16.19
CA LEU A 279 1.78 4.04 -16.32
C LEU A 279 0.33 4.37 -16.66
N GLY A 280 -0.31 3.58 -17.54
CA GLY A 280 -1.73 3.73 -17.86
C GLY A 280 -2.61 3.53 -16.62
N TYR A 281 -2.27 2.60 -15.74
CA TYR A 281 -2.95 2.42 -14.46
C TYR A 281 -2.71 3.57 -13.48
N GLY A 282 -1.52 4.17 -13.51
CA GLY A 282 -1.18 5.37 -12.71
C GLY A 282 -1.89 6.65 -13.21
N SER A 283 -2.41 6.63 -14.43
CA SER A 283 -3.25 7.67 -15.02
C SER A 283 -4.64 7.08 -15.32
N PRO A 284 -5.45 6.84 -14.28
CA PRO A 284 -6.69 6.10 -14.43
C PRO A 284 -7.69 6.84 -15.31
N PRO A 285 -8.60 6.11 -15.96
CA PRO A 285 -9.79 6.72 -16.53
C PRO A 285 -10.46 7.61 -15.48
N PRO A 286 -10.91 8.81 -15.86
CA PRO A 286 -11.51 9.75 -14.90
C PRO A 286 -12.59 9.14 -14.01
N GLN A 287 -13.39 8.22 -14.54
CA GLN A 287 -14.43 7.47 -13.82
C GLN A 287 -13.89 6.69 -12.61
N MET A 288 -12.70 6.09 -12.74
CA MET A 288 -12.06 5.39 -11.61
C MET A 288 -11.49 6.37 -10.58
N ALA A 289 -11.00 7.53 -11.04
CA ALA A 289 -10.45 8.55 -10.15
C ALA A 289 -11.51 9.17 -9.22
N VAL A 290 -12.73 9.38 -9.73
CA VAL A 290 -13.87 9.88 -8.93
C VAL A 290 -14.68 8.77 -8.26
N GLY A 291 -14.43 7.51 -8.60
CA GLY A 291 -15.14 6.35 -8.07
C GLY A 291 -15.07 6.24 -6.54
N LEU A 292 -16.16 5.78 -5.92
CA LEU A 292 -16.24 5.62 -4.46
C LEU A 292 -15.18 4.67 -3.90
N ARG A 293 -14.66 3.75 -4.73
CA ARG A 293 -13.63 2.78 -4.37
C ARG A 293 -12.21 3.35 -4.32
N ASN A 294 -12.01 4.58 -4.82
CA ASN A 294 -10.72 5.26 -4.75
C ASN A 294 -10.59 6.00 -3.41
N VAL A 295 -9.68 5.57 -2.54
CA VAL A 295 -9.37 6.18 -1.24
C VAL A 295 -8.07 6.95 -1.24
N SER A 296 -7.59 7.36 -2.42
CA SER A 296 -6.39 8.18 -2.54
C SER A 296 -6.54 9.53 -1.84
N PHE A 297 -5.41 10.14 -1.46
CA PHE A 297 -5.39 11.47 -0.88
C PHE A 297 -5.99 12.53 -1.80
N GLY A 298 -5.74 12.42 -3.11
CA GLY A 298 -6.32 13.34 -4.10
C GLY A 298 -7.86 13.31 -4.09
N ARG A 299 -8.46 12.14 -3.87
CA ARG A 299 -9.90 12.05 -3.68
C ARG A 299 -10.37 12.63 -2.35
N ALA A 300 -9.67 12.35 -1.27
CA ALA A 300 -10.01 12.90 0.04
C ALA A 300 -9.96 14.45 0.05
N LEU A 301 -8.94 15.02 -0.60
CA LEU A 301 -8.79 16.47 -0.73
C LEU A 301 -9.94 17.12 -1.51
N LEU A 302 -10.45 16.45 -2.53
CA LEU A 302 -11.51 16.95 -3.41
C LEU A 302 -12.91 16.47 -3.00
N LEU A 303 -13.07 15.87 -1.83
CA LEU A 303 -14.36 15.36 -1.37
C LEU A 303 -15.45 16.44 -1.36
N ILE A 304 -15.15 17.64 -0.88
CA ILE A 304 -16.12 18.76 -0.81
C ILE A 304 -16.49 19.24 -2.21
N PRO A 305 -15.53 19.61 -3.11
CA PRO A 305 -15.85 19.93 -4.49
C PRO A 305 -16.64 18.84 -5.22
N ASP A 306 -16.29 17.57 -5.00
CA ASP A 306 -16.99 16.42 -5.60
C ASP A 306 -18.46 16.36 -5.18
N ASN A 307 -18.75 16.53 -3.89
CA ASN A 307 -20.12 16.54 -3.39
C ASN A 307 -20.93 17.71 -3.95
N ILE A 308 -20.33 18.90 -3.99
CA ILE A 308 -20.99 20.09 -4.57
C ILE A 308 -21.30 19.83 -6.06
N LYS A 309 -20.33 19.31 -6.81
CA LYS A 309 -20.52 19.02 -8.24
C LYS A 309 -21.55 17.93 -8.47
N SER A 310 -21.51 16.84 -7.69
CA SER A 310 -22.50 15.78 -7.74
C SER A 310 -23.92 16.30 -7.51
N TYR A 311 -24.09 17.18 -6.51
CA TYR A 311 -25.39 17.84 -6.28
C TYR A 311 -25.87 18.66 -7.47
N GLN A 312 -24.96 19.45 -8.10
CA GLN A 312 -25.27 20.28 -9.26
C GLN A 312 -25.63 19.47 -10.52
N THR A 313 -25.11 18.24 -10.65
CA THR A 313 -25.25 17.39 -11.84
C THR A 313 -26.21 16.21 -11.66
N GLY A 314 -27.01 16.23 -10.60
CA GLY A 314 -28.01 15.17 -10.37
C GLY A 314 -27.41 13.81 -9.97
N GLY A 315 -26.34 13.82 -9.19
CA GLY A 315 -25.74 12.60 -8.60
C GLY A 315 -24.55 12.03 -9.36
N LYS A 316 -24.13 12.64 -10.47
CA LYS A 316 -22.94 12.19 -11.24
C LYS A 316 -21.85 13.25 -11.22
N ILE A 317 -20.62 12.82 -10.98
CA ILE A 317 -19.44 13.69 -11.12
C ILE A 317 -18.94 13.53 -12.55
N PRO A 318 -18.79 14.62 -13.36
CA PRO A 318 -18.23 14.53 -14.70
C PRO A 318 -16.80 13.98 -14.65
N ASP A 319 -16.45 13.17 -15.63
CA ASP A 319 -15.17 12.42 -15.66
C ASP A 319 -13.94 13.33 -15.71
N ASP A 320 -14.06 14.50 -16.33
CA ASP A 320 -13.01 15.51 -16.47
C ASP A 320 -12.94 16.49 -15.29
N PHE A 321 -13.87 16.39 -14.34
CA PHE A 321 -13.95 17.31 -13.21
C PHE A 321 -12.70 17.24 -12.33
N LEU A 322 -11.91 18.30 -12.35
CA LEU A 322 -10.66 18.44 -11.61
C LEU A 322 -9.67 17.27 -11.83
N ALA A 323 -9.66 16.65 -13.01
CA ALA A 323 -8.82 15.48 -13.32
C ALA A 323 -7.33 15.77 -13.10
N GLY A 324 -6.83 16.91 -13.56
CA GLY A 324 -5.42 17.34 -13.36
C GLY A 324 -5.06 17.51 -11.88
N PRO A 325 -5.73 18.41 -11.13
CA PRO A 325 -5.49 18.55 -9.68
C PRO A 325 -5.62 17.24 -8.90
N ARG A 326 -6.56 16.37 -9.26
CA ARG A 326 -6.81 15.09 -8.62
C ARG A 326 -5.63 14.14 -8.76
N SER A 327 -5.07 14.01 -9.94
CA SER A 327 -3.92 13.14 -10.20
C SER A 327 -2.62 13.70 -9.62
N LEU A 328 -2.43 15.03 -9.60
CA LEU A 328 -1.20 15.67 -9.17
C LEU A 328 -1.12 15.90 -7.66
N ALA A 329 -2.26 16.09 -6.97
CA ALA A 329 -2.28 16.46 -5.55
C ALA A 329 -1.51 15.45 -4.68
N GLY A 330 -1.73 14.16 -4.89
CA GLY A 330 -1.04 13.11 -4.12
C GLY A 330 0.47 13.11 -4.36
N TYR A 331 0.88 13.21 -5.62
CA TYR A 331 2.31 13.26 -5.97
C TYR A 331 2.99 14.53 -5.46
N ALA A 332 2.29 15.67 -5.46
CA ALA A 332 2.82 16.90 -4.89
C ALA A 332 3.08 16.77 -3.38
N VAL A 333 2.15 16.17 -2.63
CA VAL A 333 2.35 15.93 -1.20
C VAL A 333 3.47 14.92 -0.96
N LEU A 334 3.55 13.85 -1.75
CA LEU A 334 4.67 12.90 -1.67
C LEU A 334 6.01 13.59 -1.93
N LEU A 335 6.08 14.48 -2.92
CA LEU A 335 7.28 15.28 -3.20
C LEU A 335 7.66 16.15 -2.00
N VAL A 336 6.68 16.83 -1.38
CA VAL A 336 6.91 17.64 -0.17
C VAL A 336 7.46 16.78 0.97
N ILE A 337 6.91 15.59 1.18
CA ILE A 337 7.43 14.63 2.18
C ILE A 337 8.88 14.26 1.86
N VAL A 338 9.18 13.91 0.62
CA VAL A 338 10.54 13.53 0.19
C VAL A 338 11.52 14.68 0.42
N VAL A 339 11.17 15.90 0.01
CA VAL A 339 12.00 17.10 0.22
C VAL A 339 12.20 17.38 1.71
N ALA A 340 11.13 17.31 2.51
CA ALA A 340 11.21 17.50 3.95
C ALA A 340 12.11 16.44 4.62
N VAL A 341 11.98 15.17 4.22
CA VAL A 341 12.82 14.07 4.72
C VAL A 341 14.28 14.29 4.35
N LEU A 342 14.60 14.71 3.13
CA LEU A 342 15.97 14.99 2.71
C LEU A 342 16.57 16.20 3.44
N ALA A 343 15.77 17.25 3.64
CA ALA A 343 16.20 18.46 4.32
C ALA A 343 16.39 18.27 5.83
N LEU A 344 15.49 17.50 6.46
CA LEU A 344 15.41 17.33 7.91
C LEU A 344 16.02 16.00 8.39
N GLY A 345 16.40 15.09 7.49
CA GLY A 345 16.74 13.70 7.81
C GLY A 345 17.88 13.52 8.81
N ARG A 346 18.71 14.57 9.04
CA ARG A 346 19.72 14.59 10.09
C ARG A 346 19.19 15.02 11.46
N ARG A 347 18.01 15.68 11.47
CA ARG A 347 17.41 16.28 12.67
C ARG A 347 16.28 15.42 13.24
N ILE A 348 15.83 14.44 12.48
CA ILE A 348 14.76 13.52 12.88
C ILE A 348 15.31 12.10 12.99
N PRO A 349 14.78 11.27 13.90
CA PRO A 349 15.16 9.87 14.01
C PRO A 349 14.94 9.13 12.68
N PRO A 350 15.86 8.22 12.28
CA PRO A 350 15.71 7.47 11.03
C PRO A 350 14.40 6.69 10.92
N VAL A 351 13.86 6.21 12.05
CA VAL A 351 12.59 5.51 12.08
C VAL A 351 11.42 6.42 11.68
N MET A 352 11.43 7.68 12.12
CA MET A 352 10.38 8.66 11.74
C MET A 352 10.44 8.95 10.24
N THR A 353 11.66 9.09 9.68
CA THR A 353 11.87 9.16 8.23
C THR A 353 11.23 7.97 7.52
N GLY A 354 11.47 6.75 8.02
CA GLY A 354 10.87 5.53 7.48
C GLY A 354 9.35 5.51 7.54
N ILE A 355 8.77 5.90 8.67
CA ILE A 355 7.31 5.98 8.87
C ILE A 355 6.69 6.97 7.90
N MET A 356 7.26 8.18 7.76
CA MET A 356 6.75 9.20 6.83
C MET A 356 6.78 8.72 5.37
N LEU A 357 7.86 8.04 4.97
CA LEU A 357 7.97 7.52 3.60
C LEU A 357 7.04 6.33 3.35
N LEU A 358 6.84 5.44 4.32
CA LEU A 358 5.86 4.36 4.23
C LEU A 358 4.44 4.93 4.09
N ALA A 359 4.06 5.86 4.95
CA ALA A 359 2.76 6.52 4.88
C ALA A 359 2.57 7.25 3.54
N GLY A 360 3.59 7.99 3.09
CA GLY A 360 3.58 8.66 1.80
C GLY A 360 3.38 7.69 0.64
N ALA A 361 4.10 6.58 0.62
CA ALA A 361 3.99 5.57 -0.43
C ALA A 361 2.61 4.90 -0.49
N THR A 362 1.89 4.82 0.63
CA THR A 362 0.57 4.18 0.70
C THR A 362 -0.59 5.12 0.41
N LEU A 363 -0.50 6.40 0.83
CA LEU A 363 -1.63 7.33 0.80
C LEU A 363 -1.68 8.22 -0.46
N PHE A 364 -0.52 8.50 -1.06
CA PHE A 364 -0.41 9.53 -2.09
C PHE A 364 -0.32 9.06 -3.55
N PRO A 365 -0.31 7.79 -3.93
CA PRO A 365 -0.54 7.41 -5.33
C PRO A 365 -1.90 7.92 -5.83
N ALA A 366 -2.00 8.18 -7.13
CA ALA A 366 -3.22 8.70 -7.75
C ALA A 366 -4.43 7.77 -7.58
N LEU A 367 -4.19 6.47 -7.53
CA LEU A 367 -5.19 5.45 -7.22
C LEU A 367 -4.78 4.62 -6.02
N VAL A 368 -5.60 4.65 -5.01
CA VAL A 368 -5.57 3.70 -3.91
C VAL A 368 -6.97 3.11 -3.83
N PHE A 369 -7.13 1.91 -4.38
CA PHE A 369 -8.39 1.20 -4.22
C PHE A 369 -8.41 0.53 -2.86
N HIS A 370 -9.50 0.82 -2.13
CA HIS A 370 -9.96 -0.17 -1.19
C HIS A 370 -11.05 -0.97 -1.91
N TYR A 371 -11.02 -2.18 -1.71
CA TYR A 371 -12.02 -3.09 -2.27
C TYR A 371 -12.83 -3.68 -1.15
#